data_b4c425312fc08b06246a75acef9d2436
#
_entry.id   b4c425312fc08b06246a75acef9d2436
#
_cell.length_a   1.000
_cell.length_b   1.000
_cell.length_c   1.000
_cell.angle_alpha   90.00
_cell.angle_beta   90.00
_cell.angle_gamma   90.00
#
_symmetry.space_group_name_H-M   'P 1'
#
loop_
_entity.id
_entity.type
_entity.pdbx_description
1 polymer ?
#
loop_
_entity_poly.entity_id
_entity_poly.type
_entity_poly.pdbx_seq_one_letter_code
_entity_poly.pdbx_strand_id
1 'polypeptide(L)'
;MELLYHIREDDSIVGPVEREYAHSEGVLHRLGMIFLKRSDGMILIQHRSPSKRIFPNRYDGSCAFHVIYGETYEQAAEREMLEEVGISAALQLVGKFMHHDPPEHQVVAAFTCVSNEPVKLDDKEFAGFEFLSKDKISELLVSRSVTPWLRDGWGLVKNLV
;
A
#
# COMPACT_ATOMS: atom_id res chain seq x y z
N MET A 1 -10.67 -13.16 13.09
CA MET A 1 -11.17 -13.24 11.70
C MET A 1 -11.29 -11.83 11.15
N GLU A 2 -10.52 -11.49 10.15
CA GLU A 2 -10.56 -10.17 9.49
C GLU A 2 -11.48 -10.26 8.27
N LEU A 3 -12.47 -9.37 8.21
CA LEU A 3 -13.39 -9.27 7.08
C LEU A 3 -12.98 -8.11 6.17
N LEU A 4 -12.88 -8.38 4.87
CA LEU A 4 -12.60 -7.42 3.82
C LEU A 4 -13.86 -7.15 2.99
N TYR A 5 -13.80 -6.18 2.09
CA TYR A 5 -14.85 -5.94 1.12
C TYR A 5 -14.68 -6.85 -0.11
N HIS A 6 -15.61 -7.77 -0.36
CA HIS A 6 -15.82 -8.35 -1.68
C HIS A 6 -16.48 -7.29 -2.56
N ILE A 7 -15.87 -6.98 -3.68
CA ILE A 7 -16.32 -5.92 -4.60
C ILE A 7 -16.41 -6.43 -6.05
N ARG A 8 -17.04 -5.67 -6.91
CA ARG A 8 -16.98 -5.81 -8.37
C ARG A 8 -15.85 -4.95 -8.96
N GLU A 9 -15.59 -5.08 -10.24
CA GLU A 9 -14.56 -4.32 -10.96
C GLU A 9 -14.77 -2.81 -10.93
N ASP A 10 -16.02 -2.36 -10.80
CA ASP A 10 -16.41 -0.96 -10.63
C ASP A 10 -16.31 -0.46 -9.18
N ASP A 11 -15.71 -1.27 -8.29
CA ASP A 11 -15.59 -1.01 -6.83
C ASP A 11 -16.94 -1.02 -6.08
N SER A 12 -18.03 -1.46 -6.70
CA SER A 12 -19.30 -1.63 -6.00
C SER A 12 -19.27 -2.83 -5.05
N ILE A 13 -19.88 -2.67 -3.87
CA ILE A 13 -19.84 -3.65 -2.81
C ILE A 13 -20.76 -4.84 -3.10
N VAL A 14 -20.24 -6.05 -2.96
CA VAL A 14 -21.01 -7.31 -2.94
C VAL A 14 -21.34 -7.70 -1.49
N GLY A 15 -20.36 -7.62 -0.58
CA GLY A 15 -20.53 -7.97 0.83
C GLY A 15 -19.20 -8.18 1.54
N PRO A 16 -19.22 -8.70 2.76
CA PRO A 16 -18.00 -9.07 3.47
C PRO A 16 -17.43 -10.39 2.93
N VAL A 17 -16.11 -10.53 3.03
CA VAL A 17 -15.37 -11.76 2.73
C VAL A 17 -14.23 -11.92 3.73
N GLU A 18 -13.95 -13.13 4.17
CA GLU A 18 -12.79 -13.41 5.02
C GLU A 18 -11.49 -13.18 4.24
N ARG A 19 -10.51 -12.54 4.88
CA ARG A 19 -9.21 -12.23 4.29
C ARG A 19 -8.50 -13.47 3.72
N GLU A 20 -8.42 -14.56 4.50
CA GLU A 20 -7.77 -15.80 4.06
C GLU A 20 -8.47 -16.39 2.82
N TYR A 21 -9.81 -16.39 2.83
CA TYR A 21 -10.61 -16.86 1.70
C TYR A 21 -10.42 -15.96 0.46
N ALA A 22 -10.41 -14.64 0.65
CA ALA A 22 -10.23 -13.70 -0.46
C ALA A 22 -8.91 -13.93 -1.19
N HIS A 23 -7.82 -14.16 -0.45
CA HIS A 23 -6.50 -14.43 -1.02
C HIS A 23 -6.38 -15.84 -1.63
N SER A 24 -6.99 -16.87 -1.02
CA SER A 24 -6.89 -18.25 -1.56
C SER A 24 -7.73 -18.44 -2.83
N GLU A 25 -8.89 -17.81 -2.90
CA GLU A 25 -9.86 -17.98 -4.00
C GLU A 25 -9.80 -16.83 -5.02
N GLY A 26 -8.92 -15.85 -4.84
CA GLY A 26 -8.79 -14.73 -5.76
C GLY A 26 -10.00 -13.81 -5.80
N VAL A 27 -10.70 -13.66 -4.66
CA VAL A 27 -11.86 -12.78 -4.58
C VAL A 27 -11.42 -11.33 -4.66
N LEU A 28 -12.01 -10.55 -5.56
CA LEU A 28 -11.68 -9.14 -5.74
C LEU A 28 -12.04 -8.36 -4.47
N HIS A 29 -11.05 -7.69 -3.88
CA HIS A 29 -11.17 -6.96 -2.63
C HIS A 29 -10.39 -5.66 -2.63
N ARG A 30 -10.64 -4.80 -1.61
CA ARG A 30 -10.04 -3.47 -1.50
C ARG A 30 -8.69 -3.51 -0.81
N LEU A 31 -7.72 -2.84 -1.42
CA LEU A 31 -6.40 -2.57 -0.88
C LEU A 31 -6.11 -1.06 -0.93
N GLY A 32 -5.23 -0.56 -0.11
CA GLY A 32 -4.72 0.79 -0.20
C GLY A 32 -3.20 0.81 -0.13
N MET A 33 -2.61 1.90 -0.64
CA MET A 33 -1.19 2.19 -0.49
C MET A 33 -0.95 3.68 -0.33
N ILE A 34 0.10 4.02 0.38
CA ILE A 34 0.49 5.40 0.67
C ILE A 34 1.91 5.66 0.18
N PHE A 35 2.13 6.83 -0.37
CA PHE A 35 3.45 7.40 -0.65
C PHE A 35 3.67 8.64 0.21
N LEU A 36 4.47 8.49 1.27
CA LEU A 36 4.87 9.58 2.16
C LEU A 36 6.07 10.30 1.57
N LYS A 37 5.94 11.60 1.34
CA LYS A 37 7.00 12.47 0.90
C LYS A 37 7.45 13.40 2.03
N ARG A 38 8.75 13.62 2.19
CA ARG A 38 9.29 14.71 3.00
C ARG A 38 9.34 16.00 2.21
N SER A 39 9.50 17.12 2.90
CA SER A 39 9.63 18.46 2.30
C SER A 39 10.85 18.60 1.37
N ASP A 40 11.90 17.78 1.56
CA ASP A 40 13.07 17.70 0.69
C ASP A 40 12.83 16.90 -0.62
N GLY A 41 11.61 16.39 -0.82
CA GLY A 41 11.22 15.64 -2.00
C GLY A 41 11.53 14.15 -1.94
N MET A 42 12.14 13.66 -0.87
CA MET A 42 12.45 12.25 -0.68
C MET A 42 11.20 11.48 -0.23
N ILE A 43 11.04 10.26 -0.74
CA ILE A 43 9.85 9.43 -0.54
C ILE A 43 10.24 8.20 0.27
N LEU A 44 9.43 7.88 1.28
CA LEU A 44 9.60 6.71 2.11
C LEU A 44 9.27 5.43 1.31
N ILE A 45 10.23 4.55 1.21
CA ILE A 45 10.08 3.22 0.62
C ILE A 45 10.38 2.19 1.73
N GLN A 46 9.44 1.28 1.95
CA GLN A 46 9.61 0.21 2.93
C GLN A 46 10.31 -1.01 2.31
N HIS A 47 10.99 -1.76 3.16
CA HIS A 47 11.47 -3.10 2.88
C HIS A 47 10.63 -4.09 3.68
N ARG A 48 9.86 -4.92 2.99
CA ARG A 48 8.92 -5.87 3.62
C ARG A 48 9.67 -6.92 4.43
N SER A 49 9.10 -7.28 5.58
CA SER A 49 9.63 -8.33 6.43
C SER A 49 9.76 -9.66 5.67
N PRO A 50 10.82 -10.45 5.95
CA PRO A 50 10.94 -11.81 5.40
C PRO A 50 9.83 -12.76 5.88
N SER A 51 9.11 -12.40 6.95
CA SER A 51 7.98 -13.17 7.47
C SER A 51 6.67 -12.94 6.72
N LYS A 52 6.61 -11.97 5.81
CA LYS A 52 5.40 -11.71 5.02
C LYS A 52 5.10 -12.89 4.09
N ARG A 53 3.84 -13.34 4.06
CA ARG A 53 3.38 -14.44 3.22
C ARG A 53 3.47 -14.10 1.73
N ILE A 54 3.14 -12.86 1.38
CA ILE A 54 3.10 -12.37 0.00
C ILE A 54 4.23 -11.37 -0.19
N PHE A 55 5.05 -11.59 -1.22
CA PHE A 55 6.20 -10.75 -1.58
C PHE A 55 7.14 -10.42 -0.41
N PRO A 56 7.66 -11.44 0.35
CA PRO A 56 8.65 -11.19 1.39
C PRO A 56 9.93 -10.59 0.80
N ASN A 57 10.66 -9.81 1.60
CA ASN A 57 11.95 -9.20 1.23
C ASN A 57 11.90 -8.27 0.01
N ARG A 58 10.72 -7.78 -0.39
CA ARG A 58 10.60 -6.82 -1.50
C ARG A 58 10.40 -5.40 -1.00
N TYR A 59 10.80 -4.44 -1.82
CA TYR A 59 10.49 -3.03 -1.61
C TYR A 59 9.04 -2.75 -1.98
N ASP A 60 8.40 -1.88 -1.20
CA ASP A 60 7.02 -1.46 -1.37
C ASP A 60 6.86 0.05 -1.13
N GLY A 61 5.68 0.60 -1.37
CA GLY A 61 5.33 1.97 -1.00
C GLY A 61 5.55 2.24 0.49
N SER A 62 5.23 3.42 0.96
CA SER A 62 5.45 3.79 2.36
C SER A 62 4.61 2.94 3.32
N CYS A 63 3.40 2.58 2.90
CA CYS A 63 2.48 1.69 3.60
C CYS A 63 1.57 1.00 2.58
N ALA A 64 1.24 -0.27 2.78
CA ALA A 64 0.29 -1.04 1.95
C ALA A 64 -0.60 -1.90 2.85
N PHE A 65 -1.93 -1.78 2.70
CA PHE A 65 -2.88 -2.26 3.69
C PHE A 65 -4.20 -2.72 3.08
N HIS A 66 -4.91 -3.59 3.79
CA HIS A 66 -6.29 -3.96 3.47
C HIS A 66 -7.29 -2.95 4.04
N VAL A 67 -8.38 -2.76 3.30
CA VAL A 67 -9.54 -2.00 3.79
C VAL A 67 -10.50 -2.97 4.49
N ILE A 68 -10.60 -2.86 5.80
CA ILE A 68 -11.44 -3.73 6.63
C ILE A 68 -12.91 -3.40 6.36
N TYR A 69 -13.76 -4.42 6.35
CA TYR A 69 -15.20 -4.23 6.13
C TYR A 69 -15.81 -3.28 7.17
N GLY A 70 -16.43 -2.21 6.71
CA GLY A 70 -16.96 -1.11 7.52
C GLY A 70 -16.12 0.18 7.46
N GLU A 71 -14.89 0.13 6.96
CA GLU A 71 -14.05 1.31 6.75
C GLU A 71 -14.19 1.89 5.33
N THR A 72 -13.97 3.18 5.18
CA THR A 72 -13.64 3.77 3.88
C THR A 72 -12.16 3.56 3.55
N TYR A 73 -11.75 3.79 2.31
CA TYR A 73 -10.32 3.77 1.94
C TYR A 73 -9.51 4.78 2.76
N GLU A 74 -10.06 5.97 3.01
CA GLU A 74 -9.42 7.03 3.78
C GLU A 74 -9.24 6.64 5.25
N GLN A 75 -10.27 6.08 5.87
CA GLN A 75 -10.21 5.61 7.26
C GLN A 75 -9.17 4.51 7.44
N ALA A 76 -9.13 3.54 6.53
CA ALA A 76 -8.11 2.50 6.53
C ALA A 76 -6.70 3.09 6.35
N ALA A 77 -6.53 4.06 5.44
CA ALA A 77 -5.24 4.71 5.21
C ALA A 77 -4.74 5.47 6.43
N GLU A 78 -5.61 6.23 7.10
CA GLU A 78 -5.26 6.96 8.32
C GLU A 78 -4.86 6.00 9.46
N ARG A 79 -5.63 4.93 9.67
CA ARG A 79 -5.34 3.92 10.68
C ARG A 79 -4.00 3.24 10.44
N GLU A 80 -3.78 2.73 9.24
CA GLU A 80 -2.57 1.98 8.90
C GLU A 80 -1.32 2.86 8.89
N MET A 81 -1.44 4.11 8.44
CA MET A 81 -0.34 5.08 8.49
C MET A 81 0.13 5.31 9.93
N LEU A 82 -0.83 5.43 10.87
CA LEU A 82 -0.51 5.60 12.28
C LEU A 82 0.05 4.31 12.90
N GLU A 83 -0.54 3.15 12.61
CA GLU A 83 -0.13 1.87 13.16
C GLU A 83 1.24 1.41 12.65
N GLU A 84 1.45 1.48 11.33
CA GLU A 84 2.66 0.93 10.70
C GLU A 84 3.82 1.94 10.65
N VAL A 85 3.54 3.22 10.45
CA VAL A 85 4.57 4.26 10.22
C VAL A 85 4.70 5.22 11.40
N GLY A 86 3.68 5.28 12.26
CA GLY A 86 3.65 6.14 13.45
C GLY A 86 3.42 7.62 13.13
N ILE A 87 2.87 7.92 11.97
CA ILE A 87 2.65 9.30 11.49
C ILE A 87 1.16 9.53 11.24
N SER A 88 0.69 10.70 11.66
CA SER A 88 -0.63 11.23 11.28
C SER A 88 -0.43 12.42 10.35
N ALA A 89 -0.90 12.34 9.13
CA ALA A 89 -0.78 13.38 8.12
C ALA A 89 -2.04 13.45 7.25
N ALA A 90 -2.29 14.60 6.65
CA ALA A 90 -3.39 14.74 5.69
C ALA A 90 -3.11 13.90 4.44
N LEU A 91 -3.94 12.91 4.20
CA LEU A 91 -3.85 11.99 3.07
C LEU A 91 -4.67 12.51 1.89
N GLN A 92 -4.10 12.45 0.71
CA GLN A 92 -4.78 12.80 -0.55
C GLN A 92 -4.90 11.55 -1.42
N LEU A 93 -6.14 11.18 -1.75
CA LEU A 93 -6.41 10.13 -2.74
C LEU A 93 -5.98 10.62 -4.12
N VAL A 94 -5.10 9.88 -4.77
CA VAL A 94 -4.60 10.19 -6.12
C VAL A 94 -5.42 9.49 -7.20
N GLY A 95 -5.77 8.24 -6.96
CA GLY A 95 -6.53 7.41 -7.89
C GLY A 95 -6.56 5.96 -7.45
N LYS A 96 -7.14 5.13 -8.31
CA LYS A 96 -7.24 3.68 -8.08
C LYS A 96 -6.73 2.93 -9.31
N PHE A 97 -6.20 1.74 -9.08
CA PHE A 97 -5.82 0.80 -10.14
C PHE A 97 -6.22 -0.62 -9.75
N MET A 98 -6.38 -1.48 -10.74
CA MET A 98 -6.63 -2.90 -10.51
C MET A 98 -5.32 -3.65 -10.55
N HIS A 99 -5.09 -4.48 -9.54
CA HIS A 99 -4.02 -5.46 -9.51
C HIS A 99 -4.62 -6.87 -9.67
N HIS A 100 -4.13 -7.61 -10.66
CA HIS A 100 -4.54 -8.98 -10.91
C HIS A 100 -3.32 -9.85 -11.25
N ASP A 101 -2.87 -10.60 -10.27
CA ASP A 101 -1.81 -11.61 -10.38
C ASP A 101 -2.25 -12.82 -9.54
N PRO A 102 -2.96 -13.80 -10.14
CA PRO A 102 -3.60 -14.86 -9.38
C PRO A 102 -2.68 -15.56 -8.37
N PRO A 103 -3.14 -15.81 -7.13
CA PRO A 103 -4.53 -15.59 -6.66
C PRO A 103 -4.84 -14.16 -6.19
N GLU A 104 -3.90 -13.21 -6.29
CA GLU A 104 -4.11 -11.84 -5.86
C GLU A 104 -4.99 -11.06 -6.86
N HIS A 105 -6.07 -10.45 -6.33
CA HIS A 105 -7.01 -9.67 -7.12
C HIS A 105 -7.57 -8.51 -6.29
N GLN A 106 -7.11 -7.28 -6.59
CA GLN A 106 -7.45 -6.11 -5.77
C GLN A 106 -7.75 -4.88 -6.60
N VAL A 107 -8.64 -4.02 -6.08
CA VAL A 107 -8.71 -2.61 -6.42
C VAL A 107 -7.89 -1.84 -5.38
N VAL A 108 -6.82 -1.19 -5.81
CA VAL A 108 -5.86 -0.50 -4.94
C VAL A 108 -6.07 1.00 -5.04
N ALA A 109 -6.38 1.65 -3.92
CA ALA A 109 -6.41 3.10 -3.81
C ALA A 109 -5.03 3.63 -3.42
N ALA A 110 -4.49 4.54 -4.24
CA ALA A 110 -3.19 5.17 -3.99
C ALA A 110 -3.36 6.55 -3.35
N PHE A 111 -2.66 6.77 -2.25
CA PHE A 111 -2.65 8.03 -1.50
C PHE A 111 -1.27 8.65 -1.48
N THR A 112 -1.22 9.97 -1.33
CA THR A 112 0.01 10.71 -1.04
C THR A 112 -0.17 11.56 0.21
N CYS A 113 0.92 11.80 0.93
CA CYS A 113 0.98 12.79 2.00
C CYS A 113 2.37 13.39 2.11
N VAL A 114 2.46 14.51 2.83
CA VAL A 114 3.74 15.17 3.15
C VAL A 114 3.90 15.22 4.66
N SER A 115 5.03 14.72 5.16
CA SER A 115 5.39 14.83 6.57
C SER A 115 6.90 14.79 6.76
N ASN A 116 7.41 15.56 7.73
CA ASN A 116 8.78 15.47 8.21
C ASN A 116 8.86 14.82 9.61
N GLU A 117 7.75 14.28 10.10
CA GLU A 117 7.71 13.58 11.37
C GLU A 117 8.63 12.35 11.36
N PRO A 118 9.24 12.00 12.50
CA PRO A 118 10.06 10.81 12.63
C PRO A 118 9.24 9.54 12.36
N VAL A 119 9.77 8.69 11.50
CA VAL A 119 9.15 7.39 11.19
C VAL A 119 9.40 6.42 12.34
N LYS A 120 8.34 5.74 12.79
CA LYS A 120 8.37 4.64 13.76
C LYS A 120 7.76 3.42 13.11
N LEU A 121 8.58 2.59 12.51
CA LEU A 121 8.11 1.37 11.87
C LEU A 121 7.71 0.29 12.88
N ASP A 122 6.67 -0.46 12.55
CA ASP A 122 6.40 -1.73 13.22
C ASP A 122 7.39 -2.79 12.69
N ASP A 123 8.27 -3.27 13.57
CA ASP A 123 9.29 -4.28 13.26
C ASP A 123 8.72 -5.61 12.75
N LYS A 124 7.44 -5.89 13.00
CA LYS A 124 6.76 -7.09 12.51
C LYS A 124 6.41 -6.98 11.03
N GLU A 125 6.08 -5.76 10.59
CA GLU A 125 5.67 -5.47 9.23
C GLU A 125 6.84 -5.24 8.28
N PHE A 126 7.95 -4.64 8.80
CA PHE A 126 9.06 -4.15 7.99
C PHE A 126 10.41 -4.70 8.45
N ALA A 127 11.29 -5.01 7.49
CA ALA A 127 12.71 -5.25 7.74
C ALA A 127 13.52 -3.94 7.79
N GLY A 128 12.97 -2.85 7.26
CA GLY A 128 13.59 -1.54 7.23
C GLY A 128 12.89 -0.57 6.29
N PHE A 129 13.46 0.61 6.14
CA PHE A 129 12.98 1.64 5.23
C PHE A 129 14.12 2.52 4.73
N GLU A 130 13.88 3.21 3.62
CA GLU A 130 14.77 4.21 3.06
C GLU A 130 13.95 5.38 2.52
N PHE A 131 14.51 6.58 2.60
CA PHE A 131 13.98 7.74 1.87
C PHE A 131 14.74 7.86 0.55
N LEU A 132 14.03 7.71 -0.56
CA LEU A 132 14.60 7.68 -1.90
C LEU A 132 14.10 8.84 -2.75
N SER A 133 14.96 9.33 -3.65
CA SER A 133 14.54 10.25 -4.70
C SER A 133 13.69 9.55 -5.75
N LYS A 134 12.94 10.31 -6.54
CA LYS A 134 12.15 9.78 -7.68
C LYS A 134 13.00 8.98 -8.66
N ASP A 135 14.21 9.43 -8.94
CA ASP A 135 15.12 8.75 -9.86
C ASP A 135 15.54 7.38 -9.29
N LYS A 136 15.87 7.35 -7.98
CA LYS A 136 16.21 6.10 -7.30
C LYS A 136 15.04 5.12 -7.24
N ILE A 137 13.82 5.61 -7.03
CA ILE A 137 12.64 4.75 -7.11
C ILE A 137 12.47 4.20 -8.53
N SER A 138 12.65 5.04 -9.55
CA SER A 138 12.56 4.60 -10.94
C SER A 138 13.63 3.56 -11.31
N GLU A 139 14.85 3.71 -10.82
CA GLU A 139 15.91 2.70 -10.94
C GLU A 139 15.51 1.38 -10.22
N LEU A 140 14.97 1.49 -9.01
CA LEU A 140 14.53 0.35 -8.21
C LEU A 140 13.46 -0.47 -8.92
N LEU A 141 12.52 0.18 -9.61
CA LEU A 141 11.44 -0.48 -10.36
C LEU A 141 11.93 -1.35 -11.52
N VAL A 142 13.10 -1.07 -12.07
CA VAL A 142 13.73 -1.90 -13.12
C VAL A 142 14.21 -3.22 -12.51
N SER A 143 14.60 -3.21 -11.25
CA SER A 143 14.92 -4.44 -10.52
C SER A 143 13.62 -5.23 -10.25
N ARG A 144 13.73 -6.56 -10.14
CA ARG A 144 12.58 -7.40 -9.77
C ARG A 144 12.34 -7.48 -8.26
N SER A 145 13.00 -6.60 -7.49
CA SER A 145 12.95 -6.59 -6.01
C SER A 145 11.80 -5.77 -5.45
N VAL A 146 10.86 -5.30 -6.26
CA VAL A 146 9.70 -4.49 -5.86
C VAL A 146 8.41 -5.29 -5.90
N THR A 147 7.42 -4.86 -5.10
CA THR A 147 6.07 -5.40 -5.22
C THR A 147 5.41 -4.90 -6.51
N PRO A 148 4.46 -5.67 -7.07
CA PRO A 148 3.65 -5.17 -8.19
C PRO A 148 2.88 -3.89 -7.82
N TRP A 149 2.43 -3.78 -6.58
CA TRP A 149 1.70 -2.60 -6.08
C TRP A 149 2.56 -1.33 -6.13
N LEU A 150 3.83 -1.41 -5.72
CA LEU A 150 4.75 -0.27 -5.83
C LEU A 150 4.92 0.14 -7.29
N ARG A 151 5.10 -0.82 -8.20
CA ARG A 151 5.28 -0.54 -9.63
C ARG A 151 4.08 0.17 -10.22
N ASP A 152 2.88 -0.38 -10.01
CA ASP A 152 1.65 0.15 -10.58
C ASP A 152 1.25 1.47 -9.89
N GLY A 153 1.34 1.53 -8.57
CA GLY A 153 1.06 2.75 -7.79
C GLY A 153 1.99 3.90 -8.11
N TRP A 154 3.29 3.63 -8.33
CA TRP A 154 4.25 4.65 -8.73
C TRP A 154 3.86 5.31 -10.05
N GLY A 155 3.31 4.53 -10.99
CA GLY A 155 2.78 5.06 -12.25
C GLY A 155 1.74 6.16 -12.07
N LEU A 156 0.91 6.05 -11.02
CA LEU A 156 -0.09 7.07 -10.69
C LEU A 156 0.49 8.30 -9.99
N VAL A 157 1.42 8.10 -9.05
CA VAL A 157 1.82 9.18 -8.11
C VAL A 157 3.06 9.95 -8.53
N LYS A 158 3.93 9.41 -9.38
CA LYS A 158 5.26 9.97 -9.70
C LYS A 158 5.27 11.43 -10.18
N ASN A 159 4.20 11.89 -10.79
CA ASN A 159 4.09 13.27 -11.28
C ASN A 159 3.47 14.22 -10.25
N LEU A 160 2.96 13.70 -9.14
CA LEU A 160 2.25 14.46 -8.09
C LEU A 160 3.07 14.59 -6.80
N VAL A 161 4.11 13.79 -6.64
CA VAL A 161 5.00 13.82 -5.47
C VAL A 161 6.30 14.55 -5.72
#